data_326f96b23aefc0a547503fc379783f75
#
_entry.id   326f96b23aefc0a547503fc379783f75
#
_cell.length_a   1.000
_cell.length_b   1.000
_cell.length_c   1.000
_cell.angle_alpha   90.00
_cell.angle_beta   90.00
_cell.angle_gamma   90.00
#
_symmetry.space_group_name_H-M   'P 1'
#
loop_
_entity.id
_entity.type
_entity.pdbx_description
1 polymer ?
#
loop_
_entity_poly.entity_id
_entity_poly.type
_entity_poly.pdbx_seq_one_letter_code
_entity_poly.pdbx_strand_id
1 'polypeptide(L)'
;QSENGILLGTEMALEDPAISAPLLMVPSLDFLFTFPDFYLPERITRLLWELAEHAEEHVVIQSFIPRHALFAAFERGDAESIFREELKKRKEWPPFSLLIKITAHSQTPENARDAVESLRKKIDAPTLHSGSASPSIAYPAFIAKEKNQFRHHLLVRMDPVRWGQEKGYQELKSLLSSLDSSFTVI
;
A
#
# COMPACT_ATOMS: atom_id res chain seq x y z
N GLN A 1 27.06 -20.40 25.49
CA GLN A 1 27.47 -21.40 24.48
C GLN A 1 26.94 -20.88 23.15
N SER A 2 27.83 -20.45 22.26
CA SER A 2 27.44 -20.12 20.91
C SER A 2 27.08 -21.43 20.20
N GLU A 3 25.79 -21.70 20.10
CA GLU A 3 25.32 -22.76 19.21
C GLU A 3 25.53 -22.28 17.75
N ASN A 4 26.44 -22.94 17.06
CA ASN A 4 26.61 -22.78 15.63
C ASN A 4 25.37 -23.37 14.96
N GLY A 5 24.42 -22.54 14.60
CA GLY A 5 23.17 -22.95 13.98
C GLY A 5 22.75 -22.00 12.88
N ILE A 6 21.87 -22.47 12.01
CA ILE A 6 21.18 -21.65 11.01
C ILE A 6 19.72 -21.54 11.45
N LEU A 7 19.25 -20.31 11.65
CA LEU A 7 17.86 -20.01 11.87
C LEU A 7 17.19 -19.66 10.53
N LEU A 8 16.12 -20.35 10.16
CA LEU A 8 15.31 -20.03 8.99
C LEU A 8 13.97 -19.48 9.46
N GLY A 9 13.61 -18.31 8.99
CA GLY A 9 12.39 -17.62 9.38
C GLY A 9 11.79 -16.77 8.27
N THR A 10 10.72 -16.06 8.61
CA THR A 10 10.08 -15.04 7.77
C THR A 10 10.26 -13.67 8.43
N GLU A 11 9.74 -12.60 7.81
CA GLU A 11 9.69 -11.24 8.37
C GLU A 11 9.18 -11.21 9.82
N MET A 12 8.27 -12.12 10.21
CA MET A 12 7.77 -12.24 11.60
C MET A 12 8.86 -12.55 12.62
N ALA A 13 9.99 -13.14 12.22
CA ALA A 13 11.10 -13.38 13.12
C ALA A 13 11.75 -12.07 13.63
N LEU A 14 11.61 -10.98 12.88
CA LEU A 14 12.12 -9.66 13.26
C LEU A 14 11.24 -8.97 14.32
N GLU A 15 10.06 -9.51 14.64
CA GLU A 15 9.24 -9.01 15.75
C GLU A 15 9.80 -9.41 17.13
N ASP A 16 10.69 -10.40 17.17
CA ASP A 16 11.35 -10.82 18.42
C ASP A 16 12.72 -10.13 18.57
N PRO A 17 12.85 -9.14 19.45
CA PRO A 17 14.10 -8.41 19.66
C PRO A 17 15.24 -9.27 20.24
N ALA A 18 14.95 -10.48 20.69
CA ALA A 18 15.97 -11.41 21.16
C ALA A 18 16.70 -12.15 20.02
N ILE A 19 16.15 -12.09 18.80
CA ILE A 19 16.81 -12.69 17.64
C ILE A 19 17.89 -11.73 17.14
N SER A 20 19.13 -12.16 17.21
CA SER A 20 20.30 -11.48 16.64
C SER A 20 21.25 -12.52 16.06
N ALA A 21 21.95 -12.17 14.99
CA ALA A 21 22.92 -13.05 14.37
C ALA A 21 24.06 -12.25 13.72
N PRO A 22 25.30 -12.79 13.69
CA PRO A 22 26.42 -12.16 13.02
C PRO A 22 26.14 -11.90 11.53
N LEU A 23 25.39 -12.79 10.87
CA LEU A 23 25.03 -12.69 9.47
C LEU A 23 23.53 -12.95 9.28
N LEU A 24 22.86 -11.99 8.69
CA LEU A 24 21.50 -12.15 8.16
C LEU A 24 21.54 -12.25 6.63
N MET A 25 20.87 -13.25 6.08
CA MET A 25 20.79 -13.43 4.63
C MET A 25 19.33 -13.40 4.18
N VAL A 26 19.04 -12.56 3.19
CA VAL A 26 17.74 -12.48 2.52
C VAL A 26 17.89 -13.00 1.09
N PRO A 27 17.37 -14.19 0.79
CA PRO A 27 17.57 -14.84 -0.52
C PRO A 27 16.92 -14.12 -1.70
N SER A 28 15.85 -13.35 -1.45
CA SER A 28 15.21 -12.49 -2.45
C SER A 28 14.23 -11.52 -1.80
N LEU A 29 14.29 -10.26 -2.25
CA LEU A 29 13.25 -9.24 -2.00
C LEU A 29 12.51 -8.85 -3.29
N ASP A 30 12.91 -9.41 -4.43
CA ASP A 30 12.44 -8.95 -5.75
C ASP A 30 10.94 -9.13 -5.94
N PHE A 31 10.33 -10.13 -5.29
CA PHE A 31 8.89 -10.34 -5.35
C PHE A 31 8.10 -9.16 -4.76
N LEU A 32 8.66 -8.42 -3.80
CA LEU A 32 8.00 -7.24 -3.23
C LEU A 32 7.81 -6.16 -4.29
N PHE A 33 8.74 -5.99 -5.21
CA PHE A 33 8.66 -5.00 -6.29
C PHE A 33 7.60 -5.32 -7.35
N THR A 34 7.02 -6.51 -7.33
CA THR A 34 5.95 -6.90 -8.27
C THR A 34 4.56 -6.45 -7.82
N PHE A 35 4.40 -6.04 -6.56
CA PHE A 35 3.12 -5.57 -6.04
C PHE A 35 2.92 -4.09 -6.39
N PRO A 36 1.76 -3.73 -6.96
CA PRO A 36 1.41 -2.33 -7.21
C PRO A 36 0.95 -1.65 -5.91
N ASP A 37 1.90 -1.36 -5.03
CA ASP A 37 1.66 -0.69 -3.76
C ASP A 37 2.49 0.58 -3.69
N PHE A 38 1.83 1.73 -3.51
CA PHE A 38 2.54 3.01 -3.42
C PHE A 38 3.28 3.20 -2.08
N TYR A 39 2.99 2.38 -1.06
CA TYR A 39 3.77 2.31 0.19
C TYR A 39 4.97 1.37 0.10
N LEU A 40 5.14 0.70 -1.03
CA LEU A 40 6.19 -0.31 -1.18
C LEU A 40 7.61 0.20 -0.86
N PRO A 41 8.05 1.40 -1.32
CA PRO A 41 9.38 1.90 -0.98
C PRO A 41 9.57 2.09 0.53
N GLU A 42 8.56 2.58 1.24
CA GLU A 42 8.59 2.75 2.69
C GLU A 42 8.64 1.41 3.41
N ARG A 43 7.84 0.46 2.96
CA ARG A 43 7.79 -0.89 3.52
C ARG A 43 9.13 -1.60 3.36
N ILE A 44 9.73 -1.57 2.17
CA ILE A 44 11.04 -2.18 1.92
C ILE A 44 12.11 -1.44 2.74
N THR A 45 12.08 -0.11 2.77
CA THR A 45 13.02 0.67 3.59
C THR A 45 12.94 0.22 5.05
N ARG A 46 11.76 0.19 5.64
CA ARG A 46 11.59 -0.25 7.03
C ARG A 46 12.14 -1.66 7.25
N LEU A 47 11.80 -2.62 6.38
CA LEU A 47 12.30 -3.99 6.46
C LEU A 47 13.84 -4.05 6.42
N LEU A 48 14.47 -3.27 5.54
CA LEU A 48 15.94 -3.24 5.44
C LEU A 48 16.59 -2.72 6.73
N TRP A 49 16.00 -1.70 7.35
CA TRP A 49 16.50 -1.16 8.63
C TRP A 49 16.24 -2.11 9.79
N GLU A 50 15.08 -2.76 9.87
CA GLU A 50 14.80 -3.81 10.85
C GLU A 50 15.81 -4.96 10.73
N LEU A 51 16.13 -5.42 9.51
CA LEU A 51 17.19 -6.42 9.29
C LEU A 51 18.55 -5.94 9.80
N ALA A 52 18.89 -4.68 9.58
CA ALA A 52 20.15 -4.13 10.07
C ALA A 52 20.24 -4.07 11.61
N GLU A 53 19.12 -3.83 12.29
CA GLU A 53 19.06 -3.83 13.75
C GLU A 53 19.27 -5.23 14.37
N HIS A 54 18.89 -6.29 13.65
CA HIS A 54 19.06 -7.68 14.06
C HIS A 54 20.41 -8.30 13.63
N ALA A 55 21.15 -7.65 12.74
CA ALA A 55 22.45 -8.11 12.29
C ALA A 55 23.57 -7.51 13.13
N GLU A 56 24.42 -8.37 13.69
CA GLU A 56 25.58 -7.92 14.46
C GLU A 56 26.71 -7.42 13.56
N GLU A 57 26.90 -8.04 12.40
CA GLU A 57 28.02 -7.71 11.49
C GLU A 57 27.55 -7.42 10.07
N HIS A 58 26.75 -8.31 9.48
CA HIS A 58 26.43 -8.25 8.05
C HIS A 58 24.98 -8.56 7.72
N VAL A 59 24.43 -7.79 6.78
CA VAL A 59 23.20 -8.12 6.06
C VAL A 59 23.55 -8.41 4.60
N VAL A 60 23.19 -9.59 4.10
CA VAL A 60 23.39 -9.99 2.71
C VAL A 60 22.04 -10.14 2.03
N ILE A 61 21.82 -9.38 0.97
CA ILE A 61 20.57 -9.40 0.21
C ILE A 61 20.88 -9.87 -1.21
N GLN A 62 20.25 -10.96 -1.62
CA GLN A 62 20.29 -11.39 -3.01
C GLN A 62 19.15 -10.72 -3.78
N SER A 63 19.44 -10.15 -4.95
CA SER A 63 18.45 -9.46 -5.79
C SER A 63 18.85 -9.52 -7.27
N PHE A 64 17.86 -9.62 -8.16
CA PHE A 64 18.05 -9.45 -9.61
C PHE A 64 18.21 -7.98 -10.03
N ILE A 65 17.89 -7.04 -9.11
CA ILE A 65 17.99 -5.59 -9.32
C ILE A 65 18.95 -4.93 -8.30
N PRO A 66 20.20 -5.41 -8.14
CA PRO A 66 21.09 -4.97 -7.05
C PRO A 66 21.45 -3.48 -7.13
N ARG A 67 21.27 -2.84 -8.29
CA ARG A 67 21.51 -1.39 -8.48
C ARG A 67 20.28 -0.52 -8.19
N HIS A 68 19.22 -1.08 -7.63
CA HIS A 68 18.04 -0.29 -7.26
C HIS A 68 18.40 0.77 -6.21
N ALA A 69 17.82 1.97 -6.33
CA ALA A 69 18.16 3.11 -5.47
C ALA A 69 17.96 2.83 -3.97
N LEU A 70 16.99 1.97 -3.62
CA LEU A 70 16.73 1.54 -2.24
C LEU A 70 17.94 0.82 -1.63
N PHE A 71 18.56 -0.12 -2.35
CA PHE A 71 19.73 -0.84 -1.84
C PHE A 71 20.94 0.09 -1.71
N ALA A 72 21.18 0.95 -2.71
CA ALA A 72 22.26 1.92 -2.64
C ALA A 72 22.09 2.95 -1.49
N ALA A 73 20.86 3.30 -1.14
CA ALA A 73 20.61 4.17 0.01
C ALA A 73 20.76 3.41 1.34
N PHE A 74 20.35 2.16 1.39
CA PHE A 74 20.54 1.30 2.55
C PHE A 74 22.03 1.11 2.87
N GLU A 75 22.88 0.79 1.86
CA GLU A 75 24.33 0.68 2.01
C GLU A 75 24.97 1.95 2.58
N ARG A 76 24.41 3.14 2.29
CA ARG A 76 24.89 4.41 2.83
C ARG A 76 24.28 4.82 4.16
N GLY A 77 23.31 4.06 4.67
CA GLY A 77 22.55 4.44 5.86
C GLY A 77 21.65 5.66 5.65
N ASP A 78 21.23 5.94 4.40
CA ASP A 78 20.52 7.17 4.00
C ASP A 78 19.04 6.90 3.68
N ALA A 79 18.26 6.56 4.71
CA ALA A 79 16.81 6.38 4.57
C ALA A 79 16.09 7.67 4.15
N GLU A 80 16.59 8.83 4.61
CA GLU A 80 15.95 10.11 4.35
C GLU A 80 15.87 10.44 2.85
N SER A 81 16.93 10.10 2.09
CA SER A 81 16.94 10.35 0.64
C SER A 81 15.82 9.59 -0.07
N ILE A 82 15.53 8.35 0.35
CA ILE A 82 14.45 7.54 -0.22
C ILE A 82 13.10 8.21 0.03
N PHE A 83 12.82 8.55 1.30
CA PHE A 83 11.54 9.19 1.64
C PHE A 83 11.36 10.53 0.93
N ARG A 84 12.42 11.32 0.81
CA ARG A 84 12.40 12.60 0.10
C ARG A 84 12.10 12.42 -1.40
N GLU A 85 12.71 11.45 -2.05
CA GLU A 85 12.44 11.15 -3.46
C GLU A 85 11.02 10.59 -3.67
N GLU A 86 10.56 9.72 -2.78
CA GLU A 86 9.18 9.21 -2.84
C GLU A 86 8.15 10.33 -2.64
N LEU A 87 8.35 11.23 -1.69
CA LEU A 87 7.46 12.38 -1.51
C LEU A 87 7.39 13.27 -2.75
N LYS A 88 8.52 13.47 -3.45
CA LYS A 88 8.52 14.23 -4.71
C LYS A 88 7.69 13.55 -5.80
N LYS A 89 7.67 12.21 -5.85
CA LYS A 89 6.89 11.44 -6.82
C LYS A 89 5.38 11.46 -6.50
N ARG A 90 5.02 11.62 -5.22
CA ARG A 90 3.65 11.53 -4.71
C ARG A 90 2.81 12.79 -4.85
N LYS A 91 3.10 13.69 -5.78
CA LYS A 91 2.45 15.01 -5.93
C LYS A 91 0.94 15.05 -5.66
N GLU A 92 0.22 13.99 -5.98
CA GLU A 92 -1.23 13.89 -5.87
C GLU A 92 -1.69 12.68 -5.04
N TRP A 93 -0.77 11.97 -4.40
CA TRP A 93 -1.02 10.78 -3.57
C TRP A 93 -0.82 11.11 -2.09
N PRO A 94 -1.26 10.26 -1.16
CA PRO A 94 -0.92 10.46 0.25
C PRO A 94 0.59 10.67 0.48
N PRO A 95 0.98 11.62 1.33
CA PRO A 95 0.17 12.38 2.29
C PRO A 95 -0.51 13.65 1.71
N PHE A 96 -0.33 13.98 0.43
CA PHE A 96 -0.88 15.20 -0.20
C PHE A 96 -2.34 15.05 -0.63
N SER A 97 -2.91 13.88 -0.52
CA SER A 97 -4.33 13.61 -0.74
C SER A 97 -4.87 12.62 0.28
N LEU A 98 -6.18 12.62 0.47
CA LEU A 98 -6.91 11.56 1.15
C LEU A 98 -7.26 10.48 0.12
N LEU A 99 -7.11 9.23 0.52
CA LEU A 99 -7.45 8.08 -0.30
C LEU A 99 -8.50 7.23 0.42
N ILE A 100 -9.65 7.05 -0.22
CA ILE A 100 -10.72 6.20 0.28
C ILE A 100 -10.75 4.95 -0.60
N LYS A 101 -10.56 3.79 0.00
CA LYS A 101 -10.68 2.51 -0.67
C LYS A 101 -12.05 1.92 -0.41
N ILE A 102 -12.83 1.73 -1.47
CA ILE A 102 -14.13 1.08 -1.44
C ILE A 102 -13.98 -0.29 -2.08
N THR A 103 -14.39 -1.32 -1.37
CA THR A 103 -14.29 -2.71 -1.84
C THR A 103 -15.68 -3.28 -2.00
N ALA A 104 -16.06 -3.68 -3.20
CA ALA A 104 -17.25 -4.46 -3.44
C ALA A 104 -16.96 -5.96 -3.29
N HIS A 105 -17.86 -6.67 -2.64
CA HIS A 105 -17.81 -8.11 -2.41
C HIS A 105 -18.95 -8.79 -3.15
N SER A 106 -18.67 -9.87 -3.89
CA SER A 106 -19.71 -10.64 -4.60
C SER A 106 -19.34 -12.10 -4.75
N GLN A 107 -20.34 -12.92 -5.06
CA GLN A 107 -20.15 -14.34 -5.39
C GLN A 107 -19.56 -14.56 -6.79
N THR A 108 -19.68 -13.57 -7.68
CA THR A 108 -19.11 -13.61 -9.03
C THR A 108 -18.22 -12.40 -9.30
N PRO A 109 -17.18 -12.55 -10.13
CA PRO A 109 -16.29 -11.44 -10.48
C PRO A 109 -17.01 -10.34 -11.28
N GLU A 110 -17.97 -10.72 -12.11
CA GLU A 110 -18.77 -9.81 -12.94
C GLU A 110 -19.59 -8.89 -12.03
N ASN A 111 -20.33 -9.45 -11.08
CA ASN A 111 -21.16 -8.66 -10.16
C ASN A 111 -20.31 -7.70 -9.29
N ALA A 112 -19.13 -8.13 -8.84
CA ALA A 112 -18.22 -7.27 -8.10
C ALA A 112 -17.74 -6.08 -8.95
N ARG A 113 -17.43 -6.34 -10.23
CA ARG A 113 -17.04 -5.30 -11.19
C ARG A 113 -18.18 -4.32 -11.46
N ASP A 114 -19.38 -4.85 -11.75
CA ASP A 114 -20.54 -4.04 -12.08
C ASP A 114 -20.98 -3.16 -10.91
N ALA A 115 -20.87 -3.66 -9.67
CA ALA A 115 -21.14 -2.89 -8.46
C ALA A 115 -20.17 -1.69 -8.34
N VAL A 116 -18.87 -1.91 -8.55
CA VAL A 116 -17.86 -0.84 -8.53
C VAL A 116 -18.08 0.15 -9.67
N GLU A 117 -18.37 -0.31 -10.86
CA GLU A 117 -18.58 0.58 -12.01
C GLU A 117 -19.86 1.42 -11.86
N SER A 118 -20.92 0.84 -11.29
CA SER A 118 -22.14 1.58 -10.95
C SER A 118 -21.88 2.66 -9.89
N LEU A 119 -21.10 2.33 -8.87
CA LEU A 119 -20.70 3.28 -7.82
C LEU A 119 -19.82 4.39 -8.42
N ARG A 120 -18.85 4.04 -9.26
CA ARG A 120 -18.01 5.00 -9.98
C ARG A 120 -18.84 6.01 -10.76
N LYS A 121 -19.81 5.56 -11.54
CA LYS A 121 -20.69 6.45 -12.29
C LYS A 121 -21.48 7.42 -11.40
N LYS A 122 -21.87 6.98 -10.19
CA LYS A 122 -22.53 7.85 -9.19
C LYS A 122 -21.57 8.89 -8.63
N ILE A 123 -20.31 8.50 -8.38
CA ILE A 123 -19.27 9.42 -7.86
C ILE A 123 -18.84 10.40 -8.95
N ASP A 124 -18.72 9.96 -10.21
CA ASP A 124 -18.35 10.78 -11.36
C ASP A 124 -19.50 11.70 -11.85
N ALA A 125 -20.68 11.63 -11.22
CA ALA A 125 -21.80 12.49 -11.59
C ALA A 125 -21.50 13.98 -11.35
N PRO A 126 -21.91 14.90 -12.24
CA PRO A 126 -21.62 16.34 -12.14
C PRO A 126 -22.07 17.00 -10.84
N THR A 127 -23.04 16.41 -10.14
CA THR A 127 -23.55 16.88 -8.85
C THR A 127 -22.49 16.78 -7.74
N LEU A 128 -21.57 15.81 -7.82
CA LEU A 128 -20.47 15.63 -6.86
C LEU A 128 -19.24 16.47 -7.22
N HIS A 129 -19.19 17.06 -8.43
CA HIS A 129 -18.08 17.86 -8.94
C HIS A 129 -18.21 19.37 -8.71
N SER A 130 -19.11 19.84 -7.87
CA SER A 130 -19.30 21.28 -7.60
C SER A 130 -18.12 21.97 -6.89
N GLY A 131 -17.04 21.30 -6.72
CA GLY A 131 -15.74 21.82 -6.26
C GLY A 131 -14.64 20.93 -6.79
N SER A 132 -13.48 21.49 -7.16
CA SER A 132 -12.32 20.87 -7.82
C SER A 132 -11.73 19.57 -7.20
N ALA A 133 -12.57 18.73 -6.65
CA ALA A 133 -12.25 17.36 -6.30
C ALA A 133 -12.45 16.51 -7.56
N SER A 134 -11.37 16.07 -8.18
CA SER A 134 -11.44 14.98 -9.16
C SER A 134 -11.52 13.67 -8.39
N PRO A 135 -12.70 13.07 -8.23
CA PRO A 135 -12.80 11.75 -7.65
C PRO A 135 -12.41 10.73 -8.70
N SER A 136 -11.89 9.65 -8.21
CA SER A 136 -11.75 8.37 -8.86
C SER A 136 -10.57 8.14 -9.78
N ILE A 137 -9.70 7.31 -9.27
CA ILE A 137 -8.97 6.36 -10.11
C ILE A 137 -9.57 4.99 -9.78
N ALA A 138 -10.40 4.47 -10.68
CA ALA A 138 -10.70 3.06 -10.68
C ALA A 138 -9.43 2.35 -11.13
N TYR A 139 -8.71 1.75 -10.21
CA TYR A 139 -7.75 0.74 -10.58
C TYR A 139 -8.55 -0.54 -10.82
N PRO A 140 -8.37 -1.20 -11.97
CA PRO A 140 -8.70 -2.60 -12.09
C PRO A 140 -7.75 -3.35 -11.14
N ALA A 141 -8.04 -3.28 -9.86
CA ALA A 141 -7.36 -4.12 -8.92
C ALA A 141 -7.68 -5.56 -9.32
N PHE A 142 -6.69 -6.41 -9.24
CA PHE A 142 -6.85 -7.84 -9.40
C PHE A 142 -8.10 -8.27 -8.64
N ILE A 143 -9.00 -8.99 -9.32
CA ILE A 143 -10.15 -9.61 -8.68
C ILE A 143 -9.58 -10.67 -7.75
N ALA A 144 -9.38 -10.31 -6.50
CA ALA A 144 -8.90 -11.26 -5.51
C ALA A 144 -10.07 -12.14 -5.08
N LYS A 145 -9.88 -13.45 -5.13
CA LYS A 145 -10.80 -14.39 -4.50
C LYS A 145 -10.32 -14.64 -3.07
N GLU A 146 -11.08 -14.15 -2.11
CA GLU A 146 -10.79 -14.39 -0.70
C GLU A 146 -12.03 -14.95 -0.01
N LYS A 147 -11.87 -16.03 0.76
CA LYS A 147 -12.95 -16.71 1.48
C LYS A 147 -14.19 -16.98 0.61
N ASN A 148 -13.98 -17.44 -0.61
CA ASN A 148 -15.03 -17.76 -1.59
C ASN A 148 -15.83 -16.55 -2.12
N GLN A 149 -15.35 -15.31 -1.93
CA GLN A 149 -15.93 -14.10 -2.50
C GLN A 149 -14.92 -13.41 -3.43
N PHE A 150 -15.45 -12.79 -4.47
CA PHE A 150 -14.67 -11.94 -5.35
C PHE A 150 -14.72 -10.51 -4.83
N ARG A 151 -13.57 -9.83 -4.84
CA ARG A 151 -13.41 -8.45 -4.39
C ARG A 151 -12.96 -7.59 -5.55
N HIS A 152 -13.62 -6.46 -5.71
CA HIS A 152 -13.20 -5.42 -6.64
C HIS A 152 -13.09 -4.09 -5.90
N HIS A 153 -12.06 -3.29 -6.23
CA HIS A 153 -11.75 -2.08 -5.50
C HIS A 153 -11.98 -0.83 -6.34
N LEU A 154 -12.49 0.21 -5.71
CA LEU A 154 -12.52 1.58 -6.20
C LEU A 154 -11.71 2.46 -5.25
N LEU A 155 -10.77 3.21 -5.80
CA LEU A 155 -10.01 4.21 -5.04
C LEU A 155 -10.55 5.60 -5.37
N VAL A 156 -10.96 6.33 -4.34
CA VAL A 156 -11.41 7.72 -4.44
C VAL A 156 -10.37 8.61 -3.81
N ARG A 157 -9.85 9.56 -4.57
CA ARG A 157 -8.85 10.53 -4.11
C ARG A 157 -9.50 11.87 -3.84
N MET A 158 -9.12 12.51 -2.74
CA MET A 158 -9.66 13.81 -2.33
C MET A 158 -8.56 14.74 -1.81
N ASP A 159 -8.77 16.04 -1.99
CA ASP A 159 -7.92 17.08 -1.40
C ASP A 159 -8.14 17.15 0.12
N PRO A 160 -7.10 16.98 0.95
CA PRO A 160 -7.23 17.00 2.40
C PRO A 160 -7.66 18.37 2.96
N VAL A 161 -7.30 19.48 2.28
CA VAL A 161 -7.65 20.84 2.72
C VAL A 161 -9.15 21.11 2.60
N ARG A 162 -9.80 20.43 1.69
CA ARG A 162 -11.24 20.57 1.40
C ARG A 162 -12.10 19.56 2.13
N TRP A 163 -11.48 18.63 2.82
CA TRP A 163 -12.17 17.62 3.60
C TRP A 163 -13.06 18.26 4.66
N GLY A 164 -14.36 18.01 4.55
CA GLY A 164 -15.36 18.50 5.50
C GLY A 164 -15.92 19.91 5.23
N GLN A 165 -15.36 20.68 4.31
CA GLN A 165 -15.76 22.08 4.04
C GLN A 165 -16.66 22.24 2.80
N GLU A 166 -16.58 21.33 1.86
CA GLU A 166 -17.31 21.42 0.58
C GLU A 166 -18.59 20.58 0.55
N LYS A 167 -19.59 21.08 -0.17
CA LYS A 167 -20.87 20.39 -0.37
C LYS A 167 -20.67 19.00 -1.01
N GLY A 168 -19.78 18.88 -1.98
CA GLY A 168 -19.46 17.59 -2.62
C GLY A 168 -18.93 16.54 -1.66
N TYR A 169 -18.23 16.94 -0.60
CA TYR A 169 -17.79 16.04 0.45
C TYR A 169 -18.97 15.47 1.26
N GLN A 170 -19.93 16.31 1.61
CA GLN A 170 -21.11 15.87 2.37
C GLN A 170 -21.97 14.93 1.52
N GLU A 171 -22.06 15.18 0.22
CA GLU A 171 -22.76 14.30 -0.73
C GLU A 171 -22.02 12.94 -0.86
N LEU A 172 -20.70 12.94 -0.99
CA LEU A 172 -19.91 11.70 -0.99
C LEU A 172 -20.08 10.93 0.32
N LYS A 173 -19.98 11.61 1.47
CA LYS A 173 -20.20 10.99 2.78
C LYS A 173 -21.58 10.35 2.88
N SER A 174 -22.62 11.04 2.42
CA SER A 174 -23.99 10.52 2.39
C SER A 174 -24.09 9.29 1.48
N LEU A 175 -23.47 9.34 0.30
CA LEU A 175 -23.41 8.22 -0.63
C LEU A 175 -22.72 7.01 0.00
N LEU A 176 -21.53 7.21 0.61
CA LEU A 176 -20.78 6.13 1.26
C LEU A 176 -21.55 5.52 2.45
N SER A 177 -22.25 6.36 3.21
CA SER A 177 -23.09 5.91 4.34
C SER A 177 -24.33 5.14 3.90
N SER A 178 -24.75 5.27 2.64
CA SER A 178 -25.89 4.55 2.08
C SER A 178 -25.52 3.20 1.45
N LEU A 179 -24.24 2.86 1.40
CA LEU A 179 -23.77 1.58 0.85
C LEU A 179 -24.21 0.43 1.77
N ASP A 180 -24.65 -0.65 1.16
CA ASP A 180 -25.04 -1.87 1.87
C ASP A 180 -23.83 -2.72 2.30
N SER A 181 -24.09 -3.85 2.95
CA SER A 181 -23.07 -4.77 3.46
C SER A 181 -22.21 -5.47 2.38
N SER A 182 -22.57 -5.30 1.10
CA SER A 182 -21.71 -5.78 -0.01
C SER A 182 -20.50 -4.90 -0.27
N PHE A 183 -20.40 -3.76 0.42
CA PHE A 183 -19.28 -2.84 0.33
C PHE A 183 -18.55 -2.70 1.67
N THR A 184 -17.23 -2.56 1.58
CA THR A 184 -16.37 -2.13 2.69
C THR A 184 -15.66 -0.84 2.29
N VAL A 185 -15.65 0.15 3.19
CA VAL A 185 -14.99 1.45 3.00
C VAL A 185 -13.87 1.57 4.02
N ILE A 186 -12.65 1.90 3.55
CA ILE A 186 -11.44 2.07 4.36
C ILE A 186 -10.77 3.39 3.99
#